data_3164e29d02bd2b12f9ee16ded7b7fedc
#
_entry.id   3164e29d02bd2b12f9ee16ded7b7fedc
#
_cell.length_a   1.000
_cell.length_b   1.000
_cell.length_c   1.000
_cell.angle_alpha   90.00
_cell.angle_beta   90.00
_cell.angle_gamma   90.00
#
_symmetry.space_group_name_H-M   'P 1'
#
loop_
_entity.id
_entity.type
_entity.pdbx_description
1 polymer ?
#
loop_
_entity_poly.entity_id
_entity_poly.type
_entity_poly.pdbx_seq_one_letter_code
_entity_poly.pdbx_strand_id
1 'polypeptide(L)'
;MRSIFDQYDAPENRLTHALGCCLERDPRLLRQFIRWVRPGATVPMGRLEVLEQQIPGTPVASWDEDESKGLPDLWIHDQGDWCLLIESKVQAKVSADQLRRHVRTAERNGFTDICLLVLAPAIPSRQLPNVTYRTWPDLYVWLRRRVRKSVWAACMGEYMEVAEARMIVDDYLGDEPLTKFDGIPFGPDHPYTYREAKRVLRLAMAELRQRSDLRRQLDMDPEGPGRPAITGREGTSVWDFLRFTKARKLNFTAYPHLTLGIQTQRVLVYVTLPNGAPAYMRRNLTRRGLAEFVALVGQVEAGISKALAPIRGACPRMEANQRHYPSQRAAPIVDASLEFNPQTAGGSHRPNVKTQPQWAEAIFRSLSQKRSNLQVGIGAVLPYGDPHLCSRAVLDVIAGVWLACRPWIRTVLEK
;
A
#
# COMPACT_ATOMS: atom_id res chain seq x y z
N MET A 1 -21.53 -3.63 5.24
CA MET A 1 -21.88 -4.69 6.21
C MET A 1 -21.05 -4.43 7.47
N ARG A 2 -21.63 -4.45 8.67
CA ARG A 2 -20.85 -4.40 9.91
C ARG A 2 -20.24 -5.78 10.15
N SER A 3 -18.96 -5.82 10.46
CA SER A 3 -18.29 -7.06 10.89
C SER A 3 -18.72 -7.42 12.31
N ILE A 4 -18.66 -8.71 12.66
CA ILE A 4 -18.83 -9.18 14.05
C ILE A 4 -17.81 -8.55 15.00
N PHE A 5 -16.72 -7.99 14.49
CA PHE A 5 -15.67 -7.32 15.23
C PHE A 5 -15.90 -5.80 15.38
N ASP A 6 -16.95 -5.22 14.80
CA ASP A 6 -17.23 -3.78 14.84
C ASP A 6 -18.04 -3.39 16.11
N GLN A 7 -17.67 -3.90 17.28
CA GLN A 7 -18.37 -3.64 18.54
C GLN A 7 -17.96 -2.33 19.21
N TYR A 8 -16.77 -1.81 18.90
CA TYR A 8 -16.25 -0.58 19.48
C TYR A 8 -16.23 0.56 18.47
N ASP A 9 -16.32 1.79 18.94
CA ASP A 9 -16.22 2.98 18.09
C ASP A 9 -14.77 3.29 17.72
N ALA A 10 -13.83 3.13 18.68
CA ALA A 10 -12.41 3.37 18.44
C ALA A 10 -11.79 2.26 17.58
N PRO A 11 -11.10 2.60 16.48
CA PRO A 11 -10.48 1.62 15.59
C PRO A 11 -9.45 0.72 16.26
N GLU A 12 -8.73 1.24 17.26
CA GLU A 12 -7.74 0.53 18.07
C GLU A 12 -8.39 -0.59 18.86
N ASN A 13 -9.48 -0.28 19.57
CA ASN A 13 -10.23 -1.25 20.36
C ASN A 13 -10.87 -2.33 19.48
N ARG A 14 -11.33 -1.98 18.25
CA ARG A 14 -11.85 -2.96 17.29
C ARG A 14 -10.80 -3.99 16.88
N LEU A 15 -9.56 -3.57 16.60
CA LEU A 15 -8.47 -4.48 16.22
C LEU A 15 -8.11 -5.41 17.38
N THR A 16 -8.03 -4.86 18.59
CA THR A 16 -7.73 -5.63 19.78
C THR A 16 -8.81 -6.64 20.10
N HIS A 17 -10.07 -6.21 20.05
CA HIS A 17 -11.23 -7.10 20.21
C HIS A 17 -11.24 -8.23 19.18
N ALA A 18 -11.00 -7.91 17.90
CA ALA A 18 -10.93 -8.91 16.84
C ALA A 18 -9.83 -9.94 17.11
N LEU A 19 -8.64 -9.49 17.55
CA LEU A 19 -7.55 -10.37 17.94
C LEU A 19 -7.94 -11.26 19.11
N GLY A 20 -8.50 -10.70 20.17
CA GLY A 20 -8.97 -11.42 21.35
C GLY A 20 -9.97 -12.52 21.01
N CYS A 21 -11.01 -12.18 20.25
CA CYS A 21 -12.01 -13.14 19.76
C CYS A 21 -11.39 -14.27 18.94
N CYS A 22 -10.47 -13.97 18.03
CA CYS A 22 -9.83 -14.99 17.21
C CYS A 22 -8.94 -15.94 18.03
N LEU A 23 -8.23 -15.41 19.03
CA LEU A 23 -7.39 -16.22 19.91
C LEU A 23 -8.23 -17.08 20.87
N GLU A 24 -9.31 -16.56 21.43
CA GLU A 24 -10.24 -17.30 22.30
C GLU A 24 -10.88 -18.48 21.56
N ARG A 25 -11.30 -18.27 20.31
CA ARG A 25 -12.00 -19.27 19.49
C ARG A 25 -11.07 -20.35 18.91
N ASP A 26 -9.75 -20.12 18.85
CA ASP A 26 -8.78 -21.07 18.34
C ASP A 26 -7.64 -21.32 19.36
N PRO A 27 -7.79 -22.28 20.28
CA PRO A 27 -6.76 -22.59 21.28
C PRO A 27 -5.41 -23.00 20.69
N ARG A 28 -5.38 -23.54 19.46
CA ARG A 28 -4.12 -23.86 18.76
C ARG A 28 -3.43 -22.60 18.27
N LEU A 29 -4.19 -21.68 17.70
CA LEU A 29 -3.70 -20.36 17.27
C LEU A 29 -3.18 -19.58 18.49
N LEU A 30 -3.93 -19.56 19.61
CA LEU A 30 -3.54 -18.93 20.85
C LEU A 30 -2.18 -19.40 21.36
N ARG A 31 -1.96 -20.74 21.44
CA ARG A 31 -0.67 -21.30 21.88
C ARG A 31 0.47 -20.96 20.92
N GLN A 32 0.20 -20.92 19.61
CA GLN A 32 1.18 -20.50 18.61
C GLN A 32 1.48 -19.00 18.71
N PHE A 33 0.48 -18.17 19.04
CA PHE A 33 0.64 -16.75 19.28
C PHE A 33 1.55 -16.48 20.47
N ILE A 34 1.35 -17.14 21.59
CA ILE A 34 2.21 -17.02 22.79
C ILE A 34 3.67 -17.37 22.43
N ARG A 35 3.91 -18.46 21.70
CA ARG A 35 5.26 -18.83 21.24
C ARG A 35 5.87 -17.80 20.28
N TRP A 36 5.05 -17.13 19.49
CA TRP A 36 5.52 -16.07 18.58
C TRP A 36 5.87 -14.80 19.34
N VAL A 37 5.11 -14.48 20.40
CA VAL A 37 5.39 -13.34 21.28
C VAL A 37 6.67 -13.57 22.07
N ARG A 38 6.81 -14.75 22.69
CA ARG A 38 7.94 -15.13 23.56
C ARG A 38 8.58 -16.43 23.07
N PRO A 39 9.49 -16.36 22.09
CA PRO A 39 10.17 -17.55 21.58
C PRO A 39 10.97 -18.23 22.68
N GLY A 40 10.85 -19.57 22.80
CA GLY A 40 11.56 -20.35 23.81
C GLY A 40 10.91 -20.43 25.18
N ALA A 41 9.85 -19.65 25.47
CA ALA A 41 9.13 -19.78 26.72
C ALA A 41 8.23 -21.03 26.74
N THR A 42 8.09 -21.60 27.93
CA THR A 42 7.12 -22.67 28.17
C THR A 42 5.71 -22.07 28.13
N VAL A 43 4.87 -22.60 27.25
CA VAL A 43 3.44 -22.22 27.22
C VAL A 43 2.71 -23.10 28.22
N PRO A 44 1.92 -22.53 29.15
CA PRO A 44 1.16 -23.32 30.12
C PRO A 44 0.33 -24.42 29.46
N MET A 45 0.35 -25.60 30.05
CA MET A 45 -0.35 -26.79 29.49
C MET A 45 -1.87 -26.74 29.74
N GLY A 46 -2.30 -25.99 30.76
CA GLY A 46 -3.69 -25.86 31.17
C GLY A 46 -4.57 -25.11 30.19
N ARG A 47 -5.82 -24.89 30.61
CA ARG A 47 -6.75 -24.02 29.91
C ARG A 47 -6.25 -22.57 29.99
N LEU A 48 -6.26 -21.86 28.88
CA LEU A 48 -5.95 -20.44 28.83
C LEU A 48 -7.25 -19.65 28.64
N GLU A 49 -7.40 -18.59 29.38
CA GLU A 49 -8.52 -17.64 29.27
C GLU A 49 -8.03 -16.34 28.63
N VAL A 50 -8.89 -15.76 27.82
CA VAL A 50 -8.65 -14.47 27.14
C VAL A 50 -9.70 -13.50 27.64
N LEU A 51 -9.27 -12.42 28.28
CA LEU A 51 -10.13 -11.38 28.82
C LEU A 51 -9.82 -10.04 28.17
N GLU A 52 -10.83 -9.25 27.91
CA GLU A 52 -10.71 -7.93 27.29
C GLU A 52 -11.05 -6.86 28.33
N GLN A 53 -10.08 -5.97 28.61
CA GLN A 53 -10.24 -4.86 29.56
C GLN A 53 -10.88 -5.27 30.90
N GLN A 54 -10.46 -6.42 31.44
CA GLN A 54 -11.00 -6.98 32.69
C GLN A 54 -9.88 -7.57 33.54
N ILE A 55 -10.06 -7.54 34.86
CA ILE A 55 -9.19 -8.23 35.83
C ILE A 55 -9.70 -9.67 36.02
N PRO A 56 -8.86 -10.69 35.92
CA PRO A 56 -9.25 -12.07 36.16
C PRO A 56 -9.90 -12.27 37.55
N GLY A 57 -11.07 -12.90 37.56
CA GLY A 57 -11.77 -13.27 38.83
C GLY A 57 -12.42 -12.11 39.56
N THR A 58 -12.34 -10.87 39.11
CA THR A 58 -12.84 -9.70 39.83
C THR A 58 -14.01 -9.05 39.11
N PRO A 59 -15.20 -8.89 39.75
CA PRO A 59 -16.32 -8.19 39.12
C PRO A 59 -16.00 -6.72 38.85
N VAL A 60 -16.43 -6.20 37.70
CA VAL A 60 -16.19 -4.80 37.26
C VAL A 60 -16.61 -3.77 38.30
N ALA A 61 -17.70 -4.05 39.04
CA ALA A 61 -18.24 -3.15 40.08
C ALA A 61 -17.32 -2.96 41.32
N SER A 62 -16.27 -3.77 41.46
CA SER A 62 -15.36 -3.73 42.62
C SER A 62 -14.01 -3.03 42.31
N TRP A 63 -13.80 -2.53 41.09
CA TRP A 63 -12.54 -1.89 40.70
C TRP A 63 -12.46 -0.46 41.21
N ASP A 64 -11.27 -0.11 41.72
CA ASP A 64 -10.96 1.29 42.01
C ASP A 64 -10.54 2.04 40.72
N GLU A 65 -10.39 3.38 40.85
CA GLU A 65 -10.05 4.23 39.70
C GLU A 65 -8.61 3.95 39.18
N ASP A 66 -7.71 3.53 40.03
CA ASP A 66 -6.32 3.19 39.69
C ASP A 66 -6.26 1.81 38.98
N GLU A 67 -7.08 0.86 39.40
CA GLU A 67 -7.21 -0.44 38.75
C GLU A 67 -7.77 -0.31 37.35
N SER A 68 -8.81 0.50 37.18
CA SER A 68 -9.40 0.73 35.84
C SER A 68 -8.42 1.39 34.87
N LYS A 69 -7.54 2.28 35.35
CA LYS A 69 -6.48 2.91 34.57
C LYS A 69 -5.27 1.99 34.32
N GLY A 70 -5.17 0.88 35.05
CA GLY A 70 -4.11 -0.12 34.97
C GLY A 70 -4.42 -1.32 34.07
N LEU A 71 -5.60 -1.38 33.47
CA LEU A 71 -6.01 -2.51 32.65
C LEU A 71 -5.31 -2.53 31.29
N PRO A 72 -4.75 -3.69 30.87
CA PRO A 72 -4.30 -3.90 29.50
C PRO A 72 -5.50 -4.09 28.57
N ASP A 73 -5.29 -3.89 27.27
CA ASP A 73 -6.35 -4.11 26.28
C ASP A 73 -6.80 -5.57 26.21
N LEU A 74 -5.86 -6.52 26.30
CA LEU A 74 -6.15 -7.94 26.46
C LEU A 74 -5.31 -8.57 27.56
N TRP A 75 -5.90 -9.54 28.23
CA TRP A 75 -5.28 -10.34 29.27
C TRP A 75 -5.45 -11.83 28.95
N ILE A 76 -4.33 -12.55 28.82
CA ILE A 76 -4.34 -14.00 28.60
C ILE A 76 -3.67 -14.64 29.81
N HIS A 77 -4.32 -15.60 30.50
CA HIS A 77 -3.80 -16.21 31.71
C HIS A 77 -4.20 -17.69 31.79
N ASP A 78 -3.51 -18.42 32.66
CA ASP A 78 -3.72 -19.85 32.88
C ASP A 78 -4.48 -20.17 34.18
N GLN A 79 -5.08 -19.17 34.84
CA GLN A 79 -5.69 -19.24 36.16
C GLN A 79 -4.69 -19.57 37.29
N GLY A 80 -3.39 -19.60 36.98
CA GLY A 80 -2.29 -19.76 37.92
C GLY A 80 -1.49 -18.47 38.09
N ASP A 81 -0.18 -18.60 38.01
CA ASP A 81 0.77 -17.50 38.18
C ASP A 81 1.29 -16.86 36.89
N TRP A 82 0.91 -17.41 35.73
CA TRP A 82 1.32 -16.95 34.40
C TRP A 82 0.29 -16.04 33.74
N CYS A 83 0.75 -14.91 33.15
CA CYS A 83 -0.08 -14.12 32.26
C CYS A 83 0.69 -13.44 31.12
N LEU A 84 -0.03 -13.19 30.04
CA LEU A 84 0.39 -12.33 28.93
C LEU A 84 -0.57 -11.14 28.84
N LEU A 85 -0.03 -9.95 29.08
CA LEU A 85 -0.72 -8.67 28.92
C LEU A 85 -0.43 -8.11 27.54
N ILE A 86 -1.44 -7.63 26.85
CA ILE A 86 -1.32 -7.05 25.51
C ILE A 86 -1.83 -5.61 25.55
N GLU A 87 -0.97 -4.68 25.19
CA GLU A 87 -1.30 -3.28 24.92
C GLU A 87 -1.20 -3.02 23.43
N SER A 88 -2.24 -2.56 22.81
CA SER A 88 -2.28 -2.27 21.39
C SER A 88 -2.35 -0.77 21.12
N LYS A 89 -1.65 -0.33 20.11
CA LYS A 89 -1.64 1.06 19.65
C LYS A 89 -1.77 1.10 18.14
N VAL A 90 -2.57 2.05 17.65
CA VAL A 90 -2.67 2.35 16.21
C VAL A 90 -2.15 3.76 15.97
N GLN A 91 -2.66 4.75 16.69
CA GLN A 91 -2.28 6.15 16.52
C GLN A 91 -1.62 6.72 17.78
N ALA A 92 -2.06 6.27 18.95
CA ALA A 92 -1.56 6.75 20.23
C ALA A 92 -0.11 6.30 20.49
N LYS A 93 0.66 7.12 21.19
CA LYS A 93 2.02 6.75 21.60
C LYS A 93 1.98 5.79 22.79
N VAL A 94 2.92 4.87 22.81
CA VAL A 94 3.13 3.96 23.94
C VAL A 94 3.62 4.76 25.14
N SER A 95 2.93 4.63 26.29
CA SER A 95 3.31 5.27 27.54
C SER A 95 4.02 4.27 28.46
N ALA A 96 5.26 4.59 28.85
CA ALA A 96 6.01 3.77 29.81
C ALA A 96 5.30 3.62 31.15
N ASP A 97 4.62 4.66 31.62
CA ASP A 97 3.89 4.63 32.90
C ASP A 97 2.63 3.77 32.81
N GLN A 98 1.96 3.75 31.66
CA GLN A 98 0.85 2.84 31.40
C GLN A 98 1.33 1.38 31.48
N LEU A 99 2.41 1.04 30.78
CA LEU A 99 2.96 -0.32 30.79
C LEU A 99 3.39 -0.77 32.21
N ARG A 100 3.99 0.11 33.00
CA ARG A 100 4.33 -0.19 34.41
C ARG A 100 3.09 -0.40 35.28
N ARG A 101 1.99 0.33 35.02
CA ARG A 101 0.72 0.10 35.73
C ARG A 101 0.15 -1.27 35.40
N HIS A 102 0.14 -1.69 34.13
CA HIS A 102 -0.32 -3.03 33.76
C HIS A 102 0.41 -4.14 34.52
N VAL A 103 1.75 -4.06 34.59
CA VAL A 103 2.56 -5.03 35.33
C VAL A 103 2.18 -5.01 36.84
N ARG A 104 2.11 -3.82 37.43
CA ARG A 104 1.71 -3.70 38.85
C ARG A 104 0.30 -4.24 39.12
N THR A 105 -0.63 -4.04 38.21
CA THR A 105 -1.98 -4.59 38.33
C THR A 105 -1.93 -6.12 38.30
N ALA A 106 -1.13 -6.73 37.42
CA ALA A 106 -0.94 -8.16 37.37
C ALA A 106 -0.29 -8.72 38.65
N GLU A 107 0.78 -8.08 39.16
CA GLU A 107 1.43 -8.46 40.40
C GLU A 107 0.47 -8.43 41.60
N ARG A 108 -0.37 -7.38 41.72
CA ARG A 108 -1.40 -7.27 42.78
C ARG A 108 -2.46 -8.39 42.68
N ASN A 109 -2.70 -8.92 41.49
CA ASN A 109 -3.63 -10.04 41.27
C ASN A 109 -2.96 -11.41 41.35
N GLY A 110 -1.73 -11.51 41.85
CA GLY A 110 -1.04 -12.75 42.18
C GLY A 110 -0.22 -13.36 41.02
N PHE A 111 -0.12 -12.69 39.86
CA PHE A 111 0.70 -13.19 38.75
C PHE A 111 2.17 -12.90 39.01
N THR A 112 3.03 -13.91 38.83
CA THR A 112 4.49 -13.82 39.05
C THR A 112 5.29 -14.03 37.75
N ASP A 113 4.80 -14.81 36.76
CA ASP A 113 5.39 -14.91 35.41
C ASP A 113 4.59 -14.04 34.43
N ILE A 114 4.93 -12.76 34.41
CA ILE A 114 4.24 -11.74 33.62
C ILE A 114 4.99 -11.49 32.33
N CYS A 115 4.29 -11.65 31.22
CA CYS A 115 4.75 -11.23 29.90
C CYS A 115 3.95 -10.01 29.43
N LEU A 116 4.60 -8.98 28.93
CA LEU A 116 3.94 -7.81 28.37
C LEU A 116 4.30 -7.65 26.90
N LEU A 117 3.28 -7.61 26.04
CA LEU A 117 3.38 -7.36 24.62
C LEU A 117 2.81 -5.98 24.29
N VAL A 118 3.56 -5.22 23.51
CA VAL A 118 3.07 -4.03 22.81
C VAL A 118 2.91 -4.33 21.33
N LEU A 119 1.70 -4.13 20.80
CA LEU A 119 1.39 -4.16 19.36
C LEU A 119 1.22 -2.73 18.86
N ALA A 120 2.05 -2.30 17.93
CA ALA A 120 2.00 -0.94 17.37
C ALA A 120 2.27 -0.97 15.86
N PRO A 121 1.96 0.08 15.08
CA PRO A 121 2.31 0.13 13.65
C PRO A 121 3.82 0.09 13.41
N ALA A 122 4.61 0.70 14.31
CA ALA A 122 6.07 0.67 14.30
C ALA A 122 6.62 0.42 15.72
N ILE A 123 7.82 -0.13 15.77
CA ILE A 123 8.53 -0.34 17.05
C ILE A 123 9.03 1.02 17.54
N PRO A 124 8.71 1.43 18.80
CA PRO A 124 9.16 2.69 19.34
C PRO A 124 10.69 2.72 19.49
N SER A 125 11.30 3.89 19.29
CA SER A 125 12.75 4.08 19.40
C SER A 125 13.27 3.81 20.82
N ARG A 126 12.44 4.11 21.84
CA ARG A 126 12.75 3.81 23.25
C ARG A 126 11.89 2.64 23.71
N GLN A 127 12.54 1.54 24.02
CA GLN A 127 11.91 0.32 24.52
C GLN A 127 12.19 0.14 26.01
N LEU A 128 11.21 -0.42 26.72
CA LEU A 128 11.39 -0.82 28.11
C LEU A 128 11.99 -2.23 28.18
N PRO A 129 12.84 -2.52 29.19
CA PRO A 129 13.29 -3.88 29.44
C PRO A 129 12.09 -4.76 29.82
N ASN A 130 12.18 -6.04 29.51
CA ASN A 130 11.14 -7.05 29.78
C ASN A 130 9.78 -6.83 29.09
N VAL A 131 9.73 -5.97 28.08
CA VAL A 131 8.57 -5.77 27.23
C VAL A 131 8.86 -6.30 25.82
N THR A 132 7.99 -7.13 25.31
CA THR A 132 8.06 -7.59 23.91
C THR A 132 7.35 -6.58 23.02
N TYR A 133 8.01 -6.17 21.95
CA TYR A 133 7.45 -5.27 20.95
C TYR A 133 7.26 -6.04 19.65
N ARG A 134 6.08 -5.95 19.07
CA ARG A 134 5.74 -6.47 17.74
C ARG A 134 4.96 -5.41 16.97
N THR A 135 5.05 -5.47 15.63
CA THR A 135 4.24 -4.59 14.79
C THR A 135 2.97 -5.28 14.30
N TRP A 136 1.93 -4.48 13.99
CA TRP A 136 0.74 -4.98 13.31
C TRP A 136 1.10 -5.65 11.97
N PRO A 137 2.00 -5.11 11.13
CA PRO A 137 2.48 -5.81 9.93
C PRO A 137 3.15 -7.15 10.21
N ASP A 138 3.87 -7.31 11.34
CA ASP A 138 4.46 -8.60 11.71
C ASP A 138 3.38 -9.61 12.11
N LEU A 139 2.37 -9.16 12.86
CA LEU A 139 1.20 -9.97 13.19
C LEU A 139 0.46 -10.40 11.91
N TYR A 140 0.23 -9.47 10.99
CA TYR A 140 -0.41 -9.78 9.71
C TYR A 140 0.33 -10.87 8.94
N VAL A 141 1.65 -10.75 8.78
CA VAL A 141 2.48 -11.77 8.12
C VAL A 141 2.43 -13.11 8.87
N TRP A 142 2.42 -13.07 10.21
CA TRP A 142 2.32 -14.26 11.05
C TRP A 142 0.97 -14.97 10.85
N LEU A 143 -0.13 -14.23 10.76
CA LEU A 143 -1.48 -14.76 10.47
C LEU A 143 -1.56 -15.34 9.05
N ARG A 144 -1.09 -14.62 8.03
CA ARG A 144 -1.12 -15.04 6.62
C ARG A 144 -0.46 -16.42 6.39
N ARG A 145 0.59 -16.73 7.14
CA ARG A 145 1.24 -18.05 7.10
C ARG A 145 0.38 -19.18 7.69
N ARG A 146 -0.73 -18.86 8.34
CA ARG A 146 -1.62 -19.78 9.07
C ARG A 146 -3.01 -19.93 8.51
N VAL A 147 -3.38 -19.13 7.52
CA VAL A 147 -4.73 -19.12 6.92
C VAL A 147 -5.21 -20.50 6.46
N ARG A 148 -4.30 -21.37 5.98
CA ARG A 148 -4.65 -22.74 5.58
C ARG A 148 -4.91 -23.69 6.75
N LYS A 149 -4.52 -23.33 7.98
CA LYS A 149 -4.59 -24.17 9.17
C LYS A 149 -5.56 -23.64 10.23
N SER A 150 -5.97 -22.38 10.12
CA SER A 150 -6.85 -21.70 11.07
C SER A 150 -7.77 -20.74 10.33
N VAL A 151 -9.06 -20.99 10.42
CA VAL A 151 -10.11 -20.07 9.90
C VAL A 151 -10.04 -18.73 10.64
N TRP A 152 -9.74 -18.74 11.94
CA TRP A 152 -9.64 -17.52 12.74
C TRP A 152 -8.43 -16.68 12.36
N ALA A 153 -7.30 -17.30 11.96
CA ALA A 153 -6.18 -16.57 11.39
C ALA A 153 -6.54 -15.90 10.05
N ALA A 154 -7.34 -16.56 9.22
CA ALA A 154 -7.86 -15.97 7.99
C ALA A 154 -8.79 -14.79 8.29
N CYS A 155 -9.79 -14.98 9.16
CA CYS A 155 -10.74 -13.93 9.56
C CYS A 155 -10.04 -12.69 10.13
N MET A 156 -9.04 -12.88 11.02
CA MET A 156 -8.28 -11.76 11.57
C MET A 156 -7.48 -11.03 10.50
N GLY A 157 -6.81 -11.76 9.60
CA GLY A 157 -6.05 -11.16 8.49
C GLY A 157 -6.94 -10.32 7.57
N GLU A 158 -8.08 -10.84 7.16
CA GLU A 158 -9.08 -10.13 6.35
C GLU A 158 -9.64 -8.90 7.09
N TYR A 159 -9.91 -9.04 8.39
CA TYR A 159 -10.39 -7.91 9.19
C TYR A 159 -9.35 -6.79 9.29
N MET A 160 -8.06 -7.12 9.45
CA MET A 160 -6.98 -6.13 9.43
C MET A 160 -6.95 -5.34 8.12
N GLU A 161 -7.15 -5.99 6.97
CA GLU A 161 -7.22 -5.33 5.67
C GLU A 161 -8.41 -4.37 5.57
N VAL A 162 -9.59 -4.80 6.01
CA VAL A 162 -10.81 -3.97 6.04
C VAL A 162 -10.66 -2.79 7.01
N ALA A 163 -10.08 -3.02 8.19
CA ALA A 163 -9.86 -1.98 9.20
C ALA A 163 -8.86 -0.93 8.67
N GLU A 164 -7.75 -1.36 8.08
CA GLU A 164 -6.76 -0.46 7.49
C GLU A 164 -7.36 0.36 6.35
N ALA A 165 -8.12 -0.27 5.44
CA ALA A 165 -8.78 0.44 4.34
C ALA A 165 -9.76 1.52 4.82
N ARG A 166 -10.50 1.26 5.92
CA ARG A 166 -11.38 2.25 6.56
C ARG A 166 -10.57 3.39 7.18
N MET A 167 -9.55 3.07 7.97
CA MET A 167 -8.71 4.06 8.64
C MET A 167 -7.99 4.99 7.66
N ILE A 168 -7.57 4.47 6.49
CA ILE A 168 -6.96 5.28 5.42
C ILE A 168 -7.97 6.27 4.83
N VAL A 169 -9.22 5.85 4.65
CA VAL A 169 -10.28 6.72 4.09
C VAL A 169 -10.68 7.80 5.09
N ASP A 170 -10.75 7.44 6.36
CA ASP A 170 -11.14 8.33 7.46
C ASP A 170 -9.98 9.20 7.95
N ASP A 171 -8.81 9.13 7.27
CA ASP A 171 -7.57 9.84 7.62
C ASP A 171 -7.09 9.60 9.07
N TYR A 172 -7.43 8.42 9.59
CA TYR A 172 -7.09 8.02 10.95
C TYR A 172 -5.69 7.40 11.03
N LEU A 173 -5.23 6.74 9.96
CA LEU A 173 -3.93 6.07 9.92
C LEU A 173 -2.86 7.02 9.36
N GLY A 174 -1.79 7.23 10.14
CA GLY A 174 -0.59 7.95 9.69
C GLY A 174 0.15 7.22 8.53
N ASP A 175 1.44 7.46 8.37
CA ASP A 175 2.23 6.83 7.30
C ASP A 175 2.52 5.34 7.55
N GLU A 176 2.40 4.88 8.78
CA GLU A 176 2.70 3.51 9.19
C GLU A 176 1.54 2.55 8.84
N PRO A 177 1.80 1.45 8.10
CA PRO A 177 0.77 0.50 7.72
C PRO A 177 0.42 -0.47 8.87
N LEU A 178 -0.77 -1.06 8.80
CA LEU A 178 -1.18 -2.20 9.63
C LEU A 178 -0.95 -3.55 8.96
N THR A 179 -0.97 -3.58 7.63
CA THR A 179 -0.75 -4.77 6.82
C THR A 179 0.47 -4.62 5.92
N LYS A 180 0.76 -5.61 5.09
CA LYS A 180 1.82 -5.55 4.07
C LYS A 180 1.24 -5.76 2.69
N PHE A 181 1.91 -5.22 1.68
CA PHE A 181 1.55 -5.45 0.29
C PHE A 181 1.72 -6.94 -0.08
N ASP A 182 0.67 -7.54 -0.60
CA ASP A 182 0.63 -8.96 -1.00
C ASP A 182 0.08 -9.14 -2.44
N GLY A 183 0.11 -8.08 -3.23
CA GLY A 183 -0.40 -8.06 -4.60
C GLY A 183 -1.62 -7.15 -4.77
N ILE A 184 -2.17 -7.17 -5.98
CA ILE A 184 -3.38 -6.43 -6.37
C ILE A 184 -4.48 -7.48 -6.63
N PRO A 185 -5.41 -7.70 -5.69
CA PRO A 185 -6.26 -8.89 -5.65
C PRO A 185 -7.48 -8.81 -6.57
N PHE A 186 -7.70 -7.71 -7.28
CA PHE A 186 -8.95 -7.48 -8.01
C PHE A 186 -9.16 -8.44 -9.18
N GLY A 187 -10.41 -8.82 -9.38
CA GLY A 187 -10.86 -9.74 -10.40
C GLY A 187 -12.35 -10.05 -10.29
N PRO A 188 -12.88 -11.03 -11.03
CA PRO A 188 -14.29 -11.41 -10.97
C PRO A 188 -14.73 -11.85 -9.56
N ASP A 189 -13.89 -12.61 -8.85
CA ASP A 189 -14.19 -13.14 -7.52
C ASP A 189 -13.88 -12.12 -6.40
N HIS A 190 -13.10 -11.08 -6.69
CA HIS A 190 -12.75 -10.02 -5.77
C HIS A 190 -12.89 -8.67 -6.48
N PRO A 191 -14.12 -8.12 -6.57
CA PRO A 191 -14.37 -6.91 -7.34
C PRO A 191 -13.69 -5.68 -6.72
N TYR A 192 -13.32 -4.74 -7.58
CA TYR A 192 -12.75 -3.47 -7.18
C TYR A 192 -13.65 -2.73 -6.19
N THR A 193 -13.06 -2.25 -5.10
CA THR A 193 -13.64 -1.22 -4.24
C THR A 193 -12.65 -0.07 -4.09
N TYR A 194 -13.16 1.15 -4.04
CA TYR A 194 -12.32 2.34 -3.90
C TYR A 194 -11.43 2.30 -2.64
N ARG A 195 -11.98 1.82 -1.52
CA ARG A 195 -11.28 1.74 -0.24
C ARG A 195 -10.11 0.76 -0.30
N GLU A 196 -10.37 -0.43 -0.81
CA GLU A 196 -9.34 -1.46 -0.95
C GLU A 196 -8.28 -1.05 -1.98
N ALA A 197 -8.68 -0.47 -3.10
CA ALA A 197 -7.74 0.04 -4.10
C ALA A 197 -6.82 1.13 -3.52
N LYS A 198 -7.36 2.01 -2.66
CA LYS A 198 -6.58 3.04 -1.96
C LYS A 198 -5.55 2.43 -1.00
N ARG A 199 -5.95 1.41 -0.21
CA ARG A 199 -5.06 0.66 0.67
C ARG A 199 -3.93 -0.02 -0.11
N VAL A 200 -4.29 -0.81 -1.11
CA VAL A 200 -3.33 -1.57 -1.95
C VAL A 200 -2.35 -0.63 -2.64
N LEU A 201 -2.85 0.48 -3.22
CA LEU A 201 -2.00 1.48 -3.86
C LEU A 201 -0.99 2.09 -2.87
N ARG A 202 -1.42 2.46 -1.67
CA ARG A 202 -0.56 3.03 -0.64
C ARG A 202 0.56 2.07 -0.24
N LEU A 203 0.22 0.80 0.00
CA LEU A 203 1.17 -0.23 0.34
C LEU A 203 2.17 -0.51 -0.81
N ALA A 204 1.68 -0.62 -2.05
CA ALA A 204 2.54 -0.80 -3.23
C ALA A 204 3.51 0.37 -3.39
N MET A 205 3.02 1.61 -3.27
CA MET A 205 3.85 2.81 -3.43
C MET A 205 4.89 2.94 -2.31
N ALA A 206 4.57 2.55 -1.08
CA ALA A 206 5.54 2.52 0.02
C ALA A 206 6.70 1.57 -0.27
N GLU A 207 6.43 0.36 -0.79
CA GLU A 207 7.46 -0.60 -1.16
C GLU A 207 8.25 -0.18 -2.40
N LEU A 208 7.59 0.34 -3.43
CA LEU A 208 8.24 0.84 -4.64
C LEU A 208 9.18 2.01 -4.34
N ARG A 209 8.84 2.87 -3.37
CA ARG A 209 9.69 3.98 -2.91
C ARG A 209 11.00 3.51 -2.29
N GLN A 210 11.03 2.34 -1.67
CA GLN A 210 12.23 1.77 -1.05
C GLN A 210 13.14 1.01 -2.05
N ARG A 211 12.75 0.88 -3.32
CA ARG A 211 13.51 0.13 -4.32
C ARG A 211 14.80 0.82 -4.71
N SER A 212 15.91 0.15 -4.46
CA SER A 212 17.25 0.65 -4.77
C SER A 212 17.54 0.76 -6.27
N ASP A 213 16.91 -0.08 -7.11
CA ASP A 213 17.07 -0.05 -8.57
C ASP A 213 16.42 1.20 -9.19
N LEU A 214 15.19 1.57 -8.78
CA LEU A 214 14.53 2.81 -9.20
C LEU A 214 15.32 4.04 -8.75
N ARG A 215 15.81 4.04 -7.52
CA ARG A 215 16.64 5.12 -6.98
C ARG A 215 17.91 5.32 -7.78
N ARG A 216 18.68 4.25 -8.04
CA ARG A 216 19.96 4.32 -8.72
C ARG A 216 19.85 4.60 -10.22
N GLN A 217 18.84 4.04 -10.90
CA GLN A 217 18.75 4.10 -12.37
C GLN A 217 17.91 5.25 -12.90
N LEU A 218 16.91 5.70 -12.10
CA LEU A 218 15.99 6.77 -12.48
C LEU A 218 16.13 8.04 -11.63
N ASP A 219 17.01 8.07 -10.64
CA ASP A 219 17.16 9.19 -9.70
C ASP A 219 15.84 9.48 -8.95
N MET A 220 15.11 8.40 -8.57
CA MET A 220 13.86 8.48 -7.85
C MET A 220 14.10 8.94 -6.40
N ASP A 221 13.25 9.85 -5.91
CA ASP A 221 13.30 10.39 -4.54
C ASP A 221 12.65 9.42 -3.54
N PRO A 222 13.41 8.77 -2.63
CA PRO A 222 12.84 7.85 -1.66
C PRO A 222 12.04 8.54 -0.54
N GLU A 223 12.28 9.84 -0.31
CA GLU A 223 11.63 10.64 0.75
C GLU A 223 10.52 11.54 0.19
N GLY A 224 10.38 11.57 -1.14
CA GLY A 224 9.38 12.41 -1.77
C GLY A 224 7.97 12.01 -1.37
N PRO A 225 7.14 12.95 -0.87
CA PRO A 225 5.75 12.65 -0.61
C PRO A 225 5.08 12.24 -1.92
N GLY A 226 4.19 11.25 -1.85
CA GLY A 226 3.27 10.92 -2.93
C GLY A 226 2.23 12.01 -3.13
N ARG A 227 1.12 11.68 -3.75
CA ARG A 227 0.00 12.60 -3.90
C ARG A 227 -0.57 12.93 -2.52
N PRO A 228 -0.59 14.23 -2.11
CA PRO A 228 -1.24 14.62 -0.88
C PRO A 228 -2.72 14.29 -1.02
N ALA A 229 -3.22 13.42 -0.19
CA ALA A 229 -4.58 12.93 -0.19
C ALA A 229 -5.06 12.36 -1.56
N ILE A 230 -5.16 11.05 -1.63
CA ILE A 230 -6.14 10.42 -2.52
C ILE A 230 -7.49 10.77 -1.89
N THR A 231 -7.77 12.05 -1.84
CA THR A 231 -9.01 12.61 -1.33
C THR A 231 -9.95 12.68 -2.50
N GLY A 232 -11.08 12.17 -2.35
CA GLY A 232 -12.13 12.31 -3.29
C GLY A 232 -13.26 11.37 -2.93
N ARG A 233 -14.40 11.68 -3.48
CA ARG A 233 -15.58 10.84 -3.49
C ARG A 233 -15.19 9.45 -4.00
N GLU A 234 -15.89 8.43 -3.56
CA GLU A 234 -15.74 7.07 -4.09
C GLU A 234 -15.67 7.11 -5.61
N GLY A 235 -14.55 6.66 -6.17
CA GLY A 235 -14.26 6.81 -7.59
C GLY A 235 -13.90 5.48 -8.24
N THR A 236 -13.89 5.48 -9.56
CA THR A 236 -13.56 4.33 -10.41
C THR A 236 -12.04 4.12 -10.55
N SER A 237 -11.24 4.99 -9.96
CA SER A 237 -9.78 4.89 -9.98
C SER A 237 -9.12 5.59 -8.81
N VAL A 238 -8.01 5.04 -8.38
CA VAL A 238 -7.05 5.66 -7.48
C VAL A 238 -5.69 5.69 -8.16
N TRP A 239 -4.88 6.71 -7.89
CA TRP A 239 -3.53 6.79 -8.43
C TRP A 239 -2.61 7.59 -7.53
N ASP A 240 -1.32 7.26 -7.58
CA ASP A 240 -0.25 7.95 -6.88
C ASP A 240 1.02 7.98 -7.76
N PHE A 241 2.06 8.69 -7.32
CA PHE A 241 3.28 8.85 -8.10
C PHE A 241 4.54 8.88 -7.23
N LEU A 242 5.66 8.52 -7.87
CA LEU A 242 7.01 8.73 -7.32
C LEU A 242 7.68 9.88 -8.07
N ARG A 243 8.36 10.74 -7.33
CA ARG A 243 9.09 11.90 -7.87
C ARG A 243 10.53 11.53 -8.19
N PHE A 244 11.13 12.30 -9.07
CA PHE A 244 12.59 12.33 -9.23
C PHE A 244 13.19 13.29 -8.20
N THR A 245 14.43 13.03 -7.76
CA THR A 245 15.14 13.85 -6.76
C THR A 245 15.19 15.33 -7.15
N LYS A 246 15.40 15.62 -8.44
CA LYS A 246 15.41 16.99 -8.99
C LYS A 246 14.06 17.70 -8.90
N ALA A 247 12.97 16.97 -8.73
CA ALA A 247 11.61 17.49 -8.63
C ALA A 247 11.12 17.66 -7.19
N ARG A 248 11.95 17.41 -6.16
CA ARG A 248 11.56 17.40 -4.74
C ARG A 248 10.82 18.70 -4.31
N LYS A 249 11.23 19.85 -4.82
CA LYS A 249 10.63 21.15 -4.49
C LYS A 249 9.59 21.64 -5.51
N LEU A 250 9.33 20.87 -6.57
CA LEU A 250 8.42 21.26 -7.64
C LEU A 250 7.03 20.66 -7.43
N ASN A 251 6.02 21.34 -7.96
CA ASN A 251 4.69 20.76 -8.06
C ASN A 251 4.75 19.54 -9.02
N PHE A 252 4.06 18.47 -8.70
CA PHE A 252 4.02 17.27 -9.53
C PHE A 252 3.47 17.52 -10.94
N THR A 253 2.67 18.59 -11.12
CA THR A 253 2.16 19.02 -12.43
C THR A 253 3.21 19.68 -13.31
N ALA A 254 4.37 20.05 -12.75
CA ALA A 254 5.43 20.76 -13.45
C ALA A 254 6.62 19.89 -13.85
N TYR A 255 6.64 18.62 -13.46
CA TYR A 255 7.77 17.76 -13.71
C TYR A 255 7.33 16.29 -13.97
N PRO A 256 8.02 15.54 -14.84
CA PRO A 256 7.73 14.13 -15.06
C PRO A 256 7.76 13.33 -13.76
N HIS A 257 6.94 12.29 -13.69
CA HIS A 257 6.88 11.42 -12.52
C HIS A 257 6.45 9.99 -12.92
N LEU A 258 6.74 9.03 -12.04
CA LEU A 258 6.36 7.64 -12.20
C LEU A 258 4.96 7.45 -11.58
N THR A 259 3.99 7.06 -12.37
CA THR A 259 2.58 6.97 -11.95
C THR A 259 2.15 5.52 -11.84
N LEU A 260 1.52 5.16 -10.72
CA LEU A 260 0.77 3.92 -10.55
C LEU A 260 -0.70 4.25 -10.34
N GLY A 261 -1.58 3.64 -11.12
CA GLY A 261 -3.03 3.79 -11.02
C GLY A 261 -3.71 2.44 -10.92
N ILE A 262 -4.72 2.33 -10.06
CA ILE A 262 -5.60 1.17 -9.91
C ILE A 262 -7.01 1.62 -10.30
N GLN A 263 -7.54 1.05 -11.38
CA GLN A 263 -8.87 1.35 -11.92
C GLN A 263 -9.81 0.15 -11.71
N THR A 264 -11.08 0.32 -11.99
CA THR A 264 -12.09 -0.76 -11.86
C THR A 264 -11.77 -2.03 -12.66
N GLN A 265 -11.01 -1.93 -13.75
CA GLN A 265 -10.77 -3.06 -14.65
C GLN A 265 -9.29 -3.38 -14.88
N ARG A 266 -8.37 -2.50 -14.47
CA ARG A 266 -6.96 -2.60 -14.84
C ARG A 266 -6.06 -1.79 -13.93
N VAL A 267 -4.78 -2.12 -13.95
CA VAL A 267 -3.71 -1.32 -13.34
C VAL A 267 -2.99 -0.54 -14.45
N LEU A 268 -2.67 0.72 -14.17
CA LEU A 268 -1.92 1.61 -15.05
C LEU A 268 -0.52 1.86 -14.45
N VAL A 269 0.50 1.66 -15.26
CA VAL A 269 1.90 1.91 -14.86
C VAL A 269 2.51 2.83 -15.91
N TYR A 270 2.68 4.12 -15.58
CA TYR A 270 3.16 5.12 -16.55
C TYR A 270 4.35 5.92 -16.04
N VAL A 271 5.13 6.43 -17.00
CA VAL A 271 5.90 7.67 -16.84
C VAL A 271 5.04 8.78 -17.43
N THR A 272 4.63 9.70 -16.60
CA THR A 272 3.75 10.83 -16.97
C THR A 272 4.56 12.08 -17.19
N LEU A 273 4.44 12.68 -18.37
CA LEU A 273 4.83 14.06 -18.66
C LEU A 273 3.58 14.93 -18.47
N PRO A 274 3.49 15.68 -17.37
CA PRO A 274 2.28 16.42 -17.05
C PRO A 274 2.08 17.65 -17.93
N ASN A 275 0.86 18.14 -17.99
CA ASN A 275 0.47 19.28 -18.80
C ASN A 275 1.17 20.59 -18.39
N GLY A 276 1.54 20.77 -17.14
CA GLY A 276 2.28 21.92 -16.61
C GLY A 276 3.79 21.83 -16.78
N ALA A 277 4.31 20.77 -17.42
CA ALA A 277 5.74 20.62 -17.64
C ALA A 277 6.29 21.75 -18.54
N PRO A 278 7.51 22.27 -18.28
CA PRO A 278 8.16 23.27 -19.12
C PRO A 278 8.19 22.88 -20.60
N ALA A 279 7.96 23.85 -21.46
CA ALA A 279 7.86 23.61 -22.92
C ALA A 279 9.09 22.93 -23.54
N TYR A 280 10.29 23.13 -22.97
CA TYR A 280 11.50 22.49 -23.46
C TYR A 280 11.45 20.95 -23.32
N MET A 281 10.81 20.42 -22.28
CA MET A 281 10.67 18.98 -22.09
C MET A 281 9.86 18.30 -23.22
N ARG A 282 8.81 18.95 -23.68
CA ARG A 282 8.06 18.52 -24.88
C ARG A 282 8.87 18.67 -26.16
N ARG A 283 9.57 19.79 -26.32
CA ARG A 283 10.45 20.03 -27.47
C ARG A 283 11.58 18.99 -27.57
N ASN A 284 12.13 18.56 -26.45
CA ASN A 284 13.18 17.53 -26.43
C ASN A 284 12.72 16.22 -27.07
N LEU A 285 11.43 15.86 -26.96
CA LEU A 285 10.86 14.67 -27.60
C LEU A 285 10.70 14.85 -29.11
N THR A 286 10.54 16.09 -29.59
CA THR A 286 10.17 16.34 -31.01
C THR A 286 11.28 17.01 -31.83
N ARG A 287 12.31 17.59 -31.21
CA ARG A 287 13.35 18.39 -31.89
C ARG A 287 14.18 17.63 -32.94
N ARG A 288 14.27 16.30 -32.80
CA ARG A 288 15.02 15.43 -33.72
C ARG A 288 14.16 14.86 -34.87
N GLY A 289 12.89 15.25 -34.90
CA GLY A 289 11.95 14.83 -35.96
C GLY A 289 11.15 13.57 -35.63
N LEU A 290 10.20 13.25 -36.50
CA LEU A 290 9.25 12.14 -36.29
C LEU A 290 9.94 10.76 -36.27
N ALA A 291 10.91 10.54 -37.14
CA ALA A 291 11.62 9.26 -37.22
C ALA A 291 12.32 8.90 -35.89
N GLU A 292 13.04 9.85 -35.30
CA GLU A 292 13.71 9.68 -34.00
C GLU A 292 12.70 9.50 -32.85
N PHE A 293 11.58 10.20 -32.91
CA PHE A 293 10.50 10.02 -31.93
C PHE A 293 9.92 8.60 -32.01
N VAL A 294 9.63 8.10 -33.20
CA VAL A 294 9.12 6.73 -33.42
C VAL A 294 10.17 5.69 -32.98
N ALA A 295 11.46 5.89 -33.28
CA ALA A 295 12.54 5.02 -32.81
C ALA A 295 12.64 4.98 -31.29
N LEU A 296 12.52 6.15 -30.61
CA LEU A 296 12.49 6.23 -29.14
C LEU A 296 11.29 5.48 -28.55
N VAL A 297 10.08 5.66 -29.11
CA VAL A 297 8.87 4.96 -28.69
C VAL A 297 9.04 3.45 -28.87
N GLY A 298 9.61 2.98 -29.97
CA GLY A 298 9.88 1.57 -30.24
C GLY A 298 10.90 0.97 -29.27
N GLN A 299 11.97 1.71 -28.95
CA GLN A 299 12.96 1.28 -27.94
C GLN A 299 12.33 1.09 -26.57
N VAL A 300 11.50 2.03 -26.14
CA VAL A 300 10.81 1.98 -24.85
C VAL A 300 9.78 0.84 -24.84
N GLU A 301 9.00 0.69 -25.92
CA GLU A 301 8.03 -0.39 -26.09
C GLU A 301 8.68 -1.78 -25.94
N ALA A 302 9.81 -2.02 -26.62
CA ALA A 302 10.52 -3.29 -26.53
C ALA A 302 10.95 -3.62 -25.09
N GLY A 303 11.44 -2.62 -24.37
CA GLY A 303 11.78 -2.75 -22.96
C GLY A 303 10.58 -3.05 -22.08
N ILE A 304 9.46 -2.34 -22.28
CA ILE A 304 8.22 -2.56 -21.56
C ILE A 304 7.68 -3.96 -21.82
N SER A 305 7.62 -4.38 -23.10
CA SER A 305 7.15 -5.72 -23.48
C SER A 305 7.96 -6.83 -22.80
N LYS A 306 9.27 -6.65 -22.64
CA LYS A 306 10.13 -7.58 -21.89
C LYS A 306 9.75 -7.62 -20.42
N ALA A 307 9.50 -6.47 -19.80
CA ALA A 307 9.11 -6.40 -18.39
C ALA A 307 7.73 -7.01 -18.14
N LEU A 308 6.84 -6.96 -19.11
CA LEU A 308 5.47 -7.48 -19.03
C LEU A 308 5.36 -8.99 -19.29
N ALA A 309 6.42 -9.67 -19.71
CA ALA A 309 6.40 -11.08 -20.05
C ALA A 309 5.76 -12.00 -18.98
N PRO A 310 5.88 -11.73 -17.67
CA PRO A 310 5.25 -12.56 -16.64
C PRO A 310 3.73 -12.43 -16.54
N ILE A 311 3.11 -11.37 -17.08
CA ILE A 311 1.68 -11.08 -16.89
C ILE A 311 0.93 -11.27 -18.21
N ARG A 312 0.05 -12.26 -18.24
CA ARG A 312 -0.75 -12.56 -19.41
C ARG A 312 -1.73 -11.42 -19.74
N GLY A 313 -1.77 -11.00 -20.99
CA GLY A 313 -2.68 -9.95 -21.46
C GLY A 313 -2.22 -8.52 -21.11
N ALA A 314 -1.12 -8.36 -20.38
CA ALA A 314 -0.51 -7.05 -20.19
C ALA A 314 0.05 -6.52 -21.53
N CYS A 315 -0.07 -5.22 -21.74
CA CYS A 315 0.42 -4.61 -22.98
C CYS A 315 1.03 -3.22 -22.73
N PRO A 316 2.03 -2.85 -23.54
CA PRO A 316 2.50 -1.48 -23.59
C PRO A 316 1.37 -0.52 -23.96
N ARG A 317 1.43 0.68 -23.43
CA ARG A 317 0.42 1.70 -23.70
C ARG A 317 1.06 3.09 -23.75
N MET A 318 0.62 3.88 -24.69
CA MET A 318 0.92 5.31 -24.76
C MET A 318 -0.39 6.09 -24.78
N GLU A 319 -0.45 7.18 -24.04
CA GLU A 319 -1.63 8.04 -23.97
C GLU A 319 -1.26 9.51 -24.12
N ALA A 320 -2.16 10.29 -24.67
CA ALA A 320 -2.08 11.75 -24.69
C ALA A 320 -3.47 12.32 -24.40
N ASN A 321 -3.56 13.20 -23.43
CA ASN A 321 -4.80 13.83 -23.00
C ASN A 321 -4.66 15.34 -23.06
N GLN A 322 -5.44 15.98 -23.94
CA GLN A 322 -5.63 17.42 -23.98
C GLN A 322 -6.76 17.81 -23.03
N ARG A 323 -6.51 18.80 -22.18
CA ARG A 323 -7.48 19.22 -21.17
C ARG A 323 -7.54 20.75 -21.10
N HIS A 324 -8.69 21.28 -20.70
CA HIS A 324 -8.80 22.64 -20.22
C HIS A 324 -9.48 22.71 -18.85
N TYR A 325 -9.26 23.82 -18.16
CA TYR A 325 -9.85 24.09 -16.84
C TYR A 325 -10.77 25.32 -16.98
N PRO A 326 -12.10 25.17 -16.87
CA PRO A 326 -13.04 26.31 -16.97
C PRO A 326 -12.76 27.39 -15.89
N SER A 327 -12.21 26.99 -14.75
CA SER A 327 -11.73 27.88 -13.70
C SER A 327 -10.63 27.19 -12.88
N GLN A 328 -9.91 27.93 -12.04
CA GLN A 328 -8.88 27.36 -11.16
C GLN A 328 -9.40 26.31 -10.18
N ARG A 329 -10.68 26.33 -9.86
CA ARG A 329 -11.33 25.40 -8.90
C ARG A 329 -12.18 24.33 -9.59
N ALA A 330 -12.36 24.43 -10.90
CA ALA A 330 -13.16 23.45 -11.65
C ALA A 330 -12.37 22.18 -11.94
N ALA A 331 -13.09 21.06 -12.05
CA ALA A 331 -12.51 19.85 -12.59
C ALA A 331 -12.08 20.05 -14.04
N PRO A 332 -10.97 19.43 -14.49
CA PRO A 332 -10.57 19.52 -15.88
C PRO A 332 -11.59 18.86 -16.80
N ILE A 333 -11.84 19.48 -17.95
CA ILE A 333 -12.57 18.88 -19.05
C ILE A 333 -11.56 18.30 -20.02
N VAL A 334 -11.76 17.03 -20.41
CA VAL A 334 -10.92 16.37 -21.44
C VAL A 334 -11.49 16.72 -22.81
N ASP A 335 -10.72 17.46 -23.60
CA ASP A 335 -11.11 17.90 -24.94
C ASP A 335 -10.81 16.83 -26.00
N ALA A 336 -9.69 16.11 -25.82
CA ALA A 336 -9.27 15.05 -26.70
C ALA A 336 -8.43 14.04 -25.91
N SER A 337 -8.58 12.76 -26.25
CA SER A 337 -7.79 11.66 -25.70
C SER A 337 -7.39 10.72 -26.82
N LEU A 338 -6.11 10.34 -26.82
CA LEU A 338 -5.57 9.30 -27.69
C LEU A 338 -4.88 8.27 -26.83
N GLU A 339 -5.31 7.02 -26.91
CA GLU A 339 -4.69 5.88 -26.22
C GLU A 339 -4.45 4.77 -27.21
N PHE A 340 -3.23 4.25 -27.32
CA PHE A 340 -2.89 3.18 -28.25
C PHE A 340 -1.75 2.29 -27.72
N ASN A 341 -1.64 1.09 -28.31
CA ASN A 341 -0.50 0.22 -28.07
C ASN A 341 0.69 0.66 -28.96
N PRO A 342 1.83 1.11 -28.39
CA PRO A 342 2.96 1.57 -29.18
C PRO A 342 3.60 0.49 -30.07
N GLN A 343 3.31 -0.79 -29.87
CA GLN A 343 3.67 -1.85 -30.83
C GLN A 343 3.14 -1.59 -32.22
N THR A 344 2.01 -0.87 -32.34
CA THR A 344 1.42 -0.52 -33.62
C THR A 344 2.13 0.65 -34.32
N ALA A 345 3.01 1.38 -33.63
CA ALA A 345 3.66 2.58 -34.16
C ALA A 345 4.75 2.30 -35.21
N GLY A 346 5.10 1.05 -35.44
CA GLY A 346 6.01 0.66 -36.52
C GLY A 346 7.50 0.74 -36.14
N GLY A 347 8.01 -0.20 -35.41
CA GLY A 347 9.45 -0.31 -35.11
C GLY A 347 9.96 -1.74 -35.04
N SER A 348 9.12 -2.68 -34.68
CA SER A 348 9.44 -4.10 -34.68
C SER A 348 8.39 -4.85 -35.47
N HIS A 349 8.84 -5.55 -36.50
CA HIS A 349 7.99 -6.42 -37.32
C HIS A 349 7.54 -7.59 -36.44
N ARG A 350 6.35 -7.50 -35.87
CA ARG A 350 5.70 -8.63 -35.21
C ARG A 350 4.61 -9.17 -36.10
N PRO A 351 4.60 -10.47 -36.43
CA PRO A 351 3.76 -11.02 -37.50
C PRO A 351 2.25 -10.84 -37.28
N ASN A 352 1.80 -10.49 -36.07
CA ASN A 352 0.38 -10.39 -35.73
C ASN A 352 -0.05 -8.96 -35.31
N VAL A 353 0.79 -7.94 -35.48
CA VAL A 353 0.44 -6.57 -35.10
C VAL A 353 0.30 -5.71 -36.35
N LYS A 354 -0.91 -5.22 -36.59
CA LYS A 354 -1.17 -4.30 -37.73
C LYS A 354 -0.53 -2.94 -37.41
N THR A 355 0.41 -2.53 -38.23
CA THR A 355 1.10 -1.24 -38.10
C THR A 355 0.15 -0.07 -38.39
N GLN A 356 0.13 0.91 -37.50
CA GLN A 356 -0.70 2.11 -37.56
C GLN A 356 0.14 3.33 -37.10
N PRO A 357 1.08 3.81 -37.93
CA PRO A 357 2.04 4.87 -37.56
C PRO A 357 1.38 6.22 -37.27
N GLN A 358 0.16 6.45 -37.82
CA GLN A 358 -0.59 7.68 -37.63
C GLN A 358 -0.84 8.04 -36.14
N TRP A 359 -0.89 7.05 -35.22
CA TRP A 359 -1.10 7.34 -33.80
C TRP A 359 0.13 7.95 -33.16
N ALA A 360 1.33 7.45 -33.49
CA ALA A 360 2.57 8.04 -33.04
C ALA A 360 2.78 9.44 -33.63
N GLU A 361 2.44 9.61 -34.92
CA GLU A 361 2.49 10.90 -35.59
C GLU A 361 1.52 11.92 -34.97
N ALA A 362 0.30 11.51 -34.58
CA ALA A 362 -0.67 12.36 -33.94
C ALA A 362 -0.13 12.89 -32.58
N ILE A 363 0.48 12.03 -31.77
CA ILE A 363 1.13 12.48 -30.51
C ILE A 363 2.32 13.40 -30.80
N PHE A 364 3.17 13.06 -31.77
CA PHE A 364 4.30 13.89 -32.16
C PHE A 364 3.87 15.29 -32.55
N ARG A 365 2.86 15.41 -33.41
CA ARG A 365 2.29 16.68 -33.87
C ARG A 365 1.70 17.46 -32.70
N SER A 366 0.98 16.78 -31.78
CA SER A 366 0.39 17.42 -30.58
C SER A 366 1.46 17.94 -29.63
N LEU A 367 2.55 17.19 -29.42
CA LEU A 367 3.70 17.62 -28.61
C LEU A 367 4.44 18.82 -29.19
N SER A 368 4.42 18.96 -30.51
CA SER A 368 5.07 20.08 -31.23
C SER A 368 4.31 21.40 -31.12
N GLN A 369 3.06 21.40 -30.63
CA GLN A 369 2.26 22.61 -30.47
C GLN A 369 2.78 23.49 -29.30
N LYS A 370 2.99 24.77 -29.55
CA LYS A 370 3.55 25.71 -28.55
C LYS A 370 2.64 25.94 -27.32
N ARG A 371 1.33 25.87 -27.51
CA ARG A 371 0.31 26.19 -26.49
C ARG A 371 -0.61 25.01 -26.23
N SER A 372 -0.07 23.86 -25.94
CA SER A 372 -0.89 22.68 -25.66
C SER A 372 -0.90 22.38 -24.15
N ASN A 373 -2.08 22.22 -23.61
CA ASN A 373 -2.28 21.74 -22.23
C ASN A 373 -2.35 20.20 -22.25
N LEU A 374 -1.29 19.60 -22.80
CA LEU A 374 -1.20 18.19 -23.12
C LEU A 374 -0.45 17.42 -22.02
N GLN A 375 -1.08 16.39 -21.48
CA GLN A 375 -0.43 15.39 -20.67
C GLN A 375 -0.13 14.16 -21.53
N VAL A 376 1.07 13.61 -21.42
CA VAL A 376 1.46 12.39 -22.14
C VAL A 376 1.95 11.35 -21.14
N GLY A 377 1.47 10.12 -21.29
CA GLY A 377 1.91 8.94 -20.54
C GLY A 377 2.47 7.88 -21.49
N ILE A 378 3.57 7.24 -21.09
CA ILE A 378 4.10 6.03 -21.73
C ILE A 378 4.36 4.99 -20.65
N GLY A 379 3.93 3.74 -20.90
CA GLY A 379 4.03 2.68 -19.89
C GLY A 379 3.23 1.46 -20.27
N ALA A 380 2.43 0.93 -19.34
CA ALA A 380 1.73 -0.33 -19.51
C ALA A 380 0.35 -0.34 -18.84
N VAL A 381 -0.47 -1.26 -19.34
CA VAL A 381 -1.75 -1.67 -18.75
C VAL A 381 -1.63 -3.13 -18.33
N LEU A 382 -2.01 -3.43 -17.09
CA LEU A 382 -2.04 -4.77 -16.52
C LEU A 382 -3.50 -5.16 -16.26
N PRO A 383 -4.05 -6.17 -16.93
CA PRO A 383 -5.40 -6.65 -16.69
C PRO A 383 -5.46 -7.43 -15.37
N TYR A 384 -6.62 -7.45 -14.73
CA TYR A 384 -6.84 -8.24 -13.53
C TYR A 384 -6.91 -9.75 -13.81
N GLY A 385 -6.74 -10.56 -12.76
CA GLY A 385 -6.90 -12.01 -12.79
C GLY A 385 -5.62 -12.81 -13.07
N ASP A 386 -4.49 -12.15 -13.30
CA ASP A 386 -3.20 -12.84 -13.43
C ASP A 386 -2.59 -13.14 -12.06
N PRO A 387 -2.09 -14.37 -11.80
CA PRO A 387 -1.46 -14.72 -10.52
C PRO A 387 -0.27 -13.85 -10.11
N HIS A 388 0.52 -13.33 -11.07
CA HIS A 388 1.61 -12.41 -10.78
C HIS A 388 1.10 -11.08 -10.25
N LEU A 389 -0.03 -10.59 -10.80
CA LEU A 389 -0.66 -9.37 -10.32
C LEU A 389 -1.18 -9.52 -8.89
N CYS A 390 -1.73 -10.69 -8.57
CA CYS A 390 -2.26 -11.04 -7.24
C CYS A 390 -1.15 -11.43 -6.25
N SER A 391 0.10 -11.17 -6.55
CA SER A 391 1.24 -11.46 -5.69
C SER A 391 2.20 -10.28 -5.60
N ARG A 392 3.09 -10.33 -4.60
CA ARG A 392 4.15 -9.32 -4.43
C ARG A 392 5.07 -9.18 -5.65
N ALA A 393 5.15 -10.21 -6.50
CA ALA A 393 5.96 -10.20 -7.72
C ALA A 393 5.58 -9.09 -8.71
N VAL A 394 4.35 -8.57 -8.65
CA VAL A 394 3.91 -7.45 -9.48
C VAL A 394 4.77 -6.19 -9.28
N LEU A 395 5.38 -6.00 -8.11
CA LEU A 395 6.28 -4.86 -7.87
C LEU A 395 7.51 -4.90 -8.78
N ASP A 396 8.01 -6.09 -9.12
CA ASP A 396 9.12 -6.23 -10.05
C ASP A 396 8.70 -5.87 -11.47
N VAL A 397 7.50 -6.23 -11.88
CA VAL A 397 6.94 -5.87 -13.17
C VAL A 397 6.73 -4.35 -13.26
N ILE A 398 6.12 -3.74 -12.24
CA ILE A 398 5.89 -2.28 -12.19
C ILE A 398 7.23 -1.53 -12.29
N ALA A 399 8.21 -1.91 -11.47
CA ALA A 399 9.54 -1.31 -11.51
C ALA A 399 10.22 -1.54 -12.87
N GLY A 400 10.12 -2.74 -13.44
CA GLY A 400 10.65 -3.07 -14.75
C GLY A 400 10.08 -2.20 -15.87
N VAL A 401 8.77 -1.91 -15.84
CA VAL A 401 8.10 -1.00 -16.78
C VAL A 401 8.69 0.42 -16.66
N TRP A 402 8.83 0.95 -15.45
CA TRP A 402 9.41 2.28 -15.25
C TRP A 402 10.88 2.34 -15.66
N LEU A 403 11.67 1.30 -15.38
CA LEU A 403 13.06 1.20 -15.81
C LEU A 403 13.19 1.14 -17.33
N ALA A 404 12.29 0.44 -18.02
CA ALA A 404 12.22 0.40 -19.47
C ALA A 404 11.96 1.78 -20.09
N CYS A 405 11.27 2.68 -19.39
CA CYS A 405 11.04 4.05 -19.81
C CYS A 405 12.26 4.99 -19.62
N ARG A 406 13.40 4.51 -19.14
CA ARG A 406 14.61 5.33 -18.94
C ARG A 406 15.05 6.13 -20.17
N PRO A 407 15.06 5.59 -21.40
CA PRO A 407 15.38 6.38 -22.60
C PRO A 407 14.45 7.59 -22.79
N TRP A 408 13.14 7.38 -22.60
CA TRP A 408 12.15 8.45 -22.65
C TRP A 408 12.41 9.53 -21.61
N ILE A 409 12.61 9.13 -20.35
CA ILE A 409 12.91 10.04 -19.24
C ILE A 409 14.16 10.87 -19.53
N ARG A 410 15.23 10.25 -20.03
CA ARG A 410 16.47 10.93 -20.38
C ARG A 410 16.26 11.97 -21.47
N THR A 411 15.54 11.61 -22.53
CA THR A 411 15.24 12.51 -23.63
C THR A 411 14.41 13.71 -23.14
N VAL A 412 13.35 13.47 -22.34
CA VAL A 412 12.52 14.55 -21.78
C VAL A 412 13.36 15.52 -20.93
N LEU A 413 14.29 15.00 -20.11
CA LEU A 413 15.07 15.77 -19.14
C LEU A 413 16.40 16.31 -19.69
N GLU A 414 16.70 16.08 -20.95
CA GLU A 414 17.91 16.59 -21.62
C GLU A 414 17.91 18.13 -21.57
N LYS A 415 19.05 18.71 -21.14
CA LYS A 415 19.23 20.17 -21.03
C LYS A 415 19.85 20.74 -22.30
#